data_456ed316b0cac5da8a5fa5fa2c1eca21
#
_entry.id   456ed316b0cac5da8a5fa5fa2c1eca21
#
_cell.length_a   1.000
_cell.length_b   1.000
_cell.length_c   1.000
_cell.angle_alpha   90.00
_cell.angle_beta   90.00
_cell.angle_gamma   90.00
#
_symmetry.space_group_name_H-M   'P 1'
#
loop_
_entity.id
_entity.type
_entity.pdbx_description
1 polymer ?
#
loop_
_entity_poly.entity_id
_entity_poly.type
_entity_poly.pdbx_seq_one_letter_code
_entity_poly.pdbx_strand_id
1 'polypeptide(L)'
;MKLTPEQIDHLYVFTRQHFVEWYDLQTELVDHLANAIEQQGVENPKISFEEALQIEFKKFGIFGFMDVVENRQQALHKRYHKMVWQHFKGFFTIPKIFGTLAFFGILTQSMLNFQHAYLIILSLFILVSIVFWIGVFKMSKKNQKETKISGRKWLLKDIIFRLGSFSGFTFLPFQFALHLEQGIQSAVIISFLITCYLLLGYIVLVIIPSKAEEYLKETYPEYNFQNQ
;
A
#
# COMPACT_ATOMS: atom_id res chain seq x y z
N MET A 1 -26.63 25.20 -14.52
CA MET A 1 -25.50 25.72 -15.33
C MET A 1 -24.54 24.58 -15.53
N LYS A 2 -24.10 24.27 -16.76
CA LYS A 2 -23.04 23.26 -16.94
C LYS A 2 -21.68 23.93 -16.88
N LEU A 3 -20.73 23.27 -16.21
CA LEU A 3 -19.36 23.78 -16.13
C LEU A 3 -18.63 23.67 -17.46
N THR A 4 -17.76 24.63 -17.75
CA THR A 4 -16.89 24.58 -18.93
C THR A 4 -15.68 23.68 -18.68
N PRO A 5 -15.00 23.17 -19.73
CA PRO A 5 -13.76 22.40 -19.57
C PRO A 5 -12.69 23.13 -18.74
N GLU A 6 -12.56 24.45 -18.93
CA GLU A 6 -11.61 25.28 -18.17
C GLU A 6 -11.95 25.34 -16.67
N GLN A 7 -13.25 25.35 -16.32
CA GLN A 7 -13.68 25.31 -14.93
C GLN A 7 -13.41 23.91 -14.31
N ILE A 8 -13.59 22.84 -15.06
CA ILE A 8 -13.21 21.49 -14.61
C ILE A 8 -11.69 21.40 -14.39
N ASP A 9 -10.86 21.92 -15.30
CA ASP A 9 -9.42 21.97 -15.11
C ASP A 9 -9.04 22.79 -13.88
N HIS A 10 -9.75 23.90 -13.64
CA HIS A 10 -9.56 24.69 -12.40
C HIS A 10 -9.86 23.87 -11.14
N LEU A 11 -10.89 23.03 -11.13
CA LEU A 11 -11.17 22.12 -9.98
C LEU A 11 -10.02 21.14 -9.74
N TYR A 12 -9.39 20.59 -10.80
CA TYR A 12 -8.21 19.73 -10.65
C TYR A 12 -7.00 20.50 -10.08
N VAL A 13 -6.80 21.75 -10.48
CA VAL A 13 -5.77 22.61 -9.89
C VAL A 13 -6.08 22.91 -8.43
N PHE A 14 -7.34 23.26 -8.12
CA PHE A 14 -7.80 23.55 -6.77
C PHE A 14 -7.61 22.38 -5.82
N THR A 15 -7.99 21.16 -6.21
CA THR A 15 -7.79 19.96 -5.36
C THR A 15 -6.32 19.70 -5.09
N ARG A 16 -5.43 19.88 -6.09
CA ARG A 16 -3.97 19.76 -5.90
C ARG A 16 -3.40 20.80 -4.95
N GLN A 17 -3.84 22.06 -5.03
CA GLN A 17 -3.43 23.13 -4.12
C GLN A 17 -3.86 22.86 -2.68
N HIS A 18 -4.94 22.07 -2.49
CA HIS A 18 -5.45 21.63 -1.18
C HIS A 18 -4.96 20.21 -0.82
N PHE A 19 -3.73 19.85 -1.23
CA PHE A 19 -2.98 18.65 -0.84
C PHE A 19 -3.57 17.31 -1.28
N VAL A 20 -4.44 17.29 -2.28
CA VAL A 20 -4.91 16.05 -2.89
C VAL A 20 -3.94 15.63 -4.00
N GLU A 21 -2.99 14.75 -3.67
CA GLU A 21 -1.92 14.33 -4.60
C GLU A 21 -2.35 13.20 -5.55
N TRP A 22 -3.34 12.39 -5.19
CA TRP A 22 -3.72 11.18 -5.92
C TRP A 22 -4.82 11.47 -6.94
N TYR A 23 -4.58 11.03 -8.19
CA TYR A 23 -5.46 11.30 -9.32
C TYR A 23 -6.87 10.74 -9.13
N ASP A 24 -6.99 9.53 -8.59
CA ASP A 24 -8.28 8.90 -8.25
C ASP A 24 -9.10 9.75 -7.27
N LEU A 25 -8.46 10.29 -6.25
CA LEU A 25 -9.13 11.20 -5.29
C LEU A 25 -9.43 12.56 -5.89
N GLN A 26 -8.54 13.11 -6.72
CA GLN A 26 -8.82 14.36 -7.45
C GLN A 26 -10.06 14.19 -8.32
N THR A 27 -10.15 13.09 -9.08
CA THR A 27 -11.30 12.83 -9.96
C THR A 27 -12.61 12.71 -9.17
N GLU A 28 -12.62 11.96 -8.06
CA GLU A 28 -13.77 11.80 -7.19
C GLU A 28 -14.23 13.15 -6.61
N LEU A 29 -13.28 13.96 -6.12
CA LEU A 29 -13.58 15.28 -5.55
C LEU A 29 -14.02 16.31 -6.61
N VAL A 30 -13.37 16.29 -7.78
CA VAL A 30 -13.76 17.16 -8.90
C VAL A 30 -15.18 16.86 -9.37
N ASP A 31 -15.52 15.59 -9.51
CA ASP A 31 -16.87 15.18 -9.88
C ASP A 31 -17.91 15.63 -8.83
N HIS A 32 -17.61 15.44 -7.55
CA HIS A 32 -18.46 15.89 -6.45
C HIS A 32 -18.65 17.42 -6.45
N LEU A 33 -17.54 18.17 -6.56
CA LEU A 33 -17.59 19.63 -6.60
C LEU A 33 -18.33 20.14 -7.83
N ALA A 34 -18.06 19.55 -9.01
CA ALA A 34 -18.71 19.94 -10.26
C ALA A 34 -20.23 19.79 -10.16
N ASN A 35 -20.70 18.62 -9.71
CA ASN A 35 -22.13 18.36 -9.53
C ASN A 35 -22.78 19.33 -8.53
N ALA A 36 -22.11 19.61 -7.41
CA ALA A 36 -22.63 20.52 -6.39
C ALA A 36 -22.67 21.99 -6.89
N ILE A 37 -21.64 22.45 -7.61
CA ILE A 37 -21.60 23.79 -8.20
C ILE A 37 -22.67 23.94 -9.30
N GLU A 38 -22.84 22.93 -10.16
CA GLU A 38 -23.89 22.94 -11.18
C GLU A 38 -25.29 23.02 -10.55
N GLN A 39 -25.51 22.30 -9.46
CA GLN A 39 -26.78 22.37 -8.71
C GLN A 39 -26.99 23.77 -8.11
N GLN A 40 -25.98 24.37 -7.46
CA GLN A 40 -26.09 25.73 -6.95
C GLN A 40 -26.38 26.75 -8.06
N GLY A 41 -25.78 26.59 -9.24
CA GLY A 41 -26.05 27.44 -10.39
C GLY A 41 -27.47 27.32 -10.93
N VAL A 42 -28.17 26.19 -10.71
CA VAL A 42 -29.59 26.05 -11.00
C VAL A 42 -30.46 26.77 -9.96
N GLU A 43 -30.11 26.63 -8.67
CA GLU A 43 -30.84 27.26 -7.56
C GLU A 43 -30.65 28.78 -7.51
N ASN A 44 -29.43 29.26 -7.81
CA ASN A 44 -29.07 30.66 -7.87
C ASN A 44 -28.31 31.01 -9.17
N PRO A 45 -29.02 31.38 -10.27
CA PRO A 45 -28.39 31.66 -11.55
C PRO A 45 -27.39 32.84 -11.59
N LYS A 46 -27.36 33.65 -10.51
CA LYS A 46 -26.46 34.81 -10.39
C LYS A 46 -25.14 34.48 -9.66
N ILE A 47 -25.02 33.28 -9.10
CA ILE A 47 -23.83 32.90 -8.36
C ILE A 47 -22.63 32.73 -9.33
N SER A 48 -21.49 33.25 -8.96
CA SER A 48 -20.27 33.01 -9.72
C SER A 48 -19.67 31.61 -9.45
N PHE A 49 -18.90 31.09 -10.38
CA PHE A 49 -18.21 29.80 -10.22
C PHE A 49 -17.34 29.81 -8.95
N GLU A 50 -16.55 30.84 -8.74
CA GLU A 50 -15.64 30.98 -7.60
C GLU A 50 -16.40 31.02 -6.26
N GLU A 51 -17.51 31.75 -6.21
CA GLU A 51 -18.33 31.83 -4.99
C GLU A 51 -18.97 30.48 -4.67
N ALA A 52 -19.52 29.77 -5.69
CA ALA A 52 -20.07 28.43 -5.52
C ALA A 52 -18.99 27.43 -5.06
N LEU A 53 -17.79 27.48 -5.65
CA LEU A 53 -16.65 26.66 -5.25
C LEU A 53 -16.27 26.88 -3.79
N GLN A 54 -16.19 28.13 -3.35
CA GLN A 54 -15.86 28.46 -1.94
C GLN A 54 -16.93 28.00 -0.96
N ILE A 55 -18.20 28.07 -1.35
CA ILE A 55 -19.32 27.58 -0.53
C ILE A 55 -19.22 26.05 -0.38
N GLU A 56 -18.99 25.32 -1.48
CA GLU A 56 -18.86 23.86 -1.43
C GLU A 56 -17.60 23.45 -0.66
N PHE A 57 -16.48 24.11 -0.87
CA PHE A 57 -15.24 23.79 -0.15
C PHE A 57 -15.38 23.99 1.37
N LYS A 58 -16.07 25.03 1.83
CA LYS A 58 -16.32 25.25 3.27
C LYS A 58 -17.09 24.11 3.95
N LYS A 59 -17.89 23.33 3.19
CA LYS A 59 -18.61 22.18 3.74
C LYS A 59 -17.68 21.04 4.19
N PHE A 60 -16.45 20.99 3.67
CA PHE A 60 -15.42 20.03 4.12
C PHE A 60 -14.77 20.40 5.47
N GLY A 61 -15.15 21.53 6.06
CA GLY A 61 -14.69 21.95 7.38
C GLY A 61 -13.30 22.58 7.38
N ILE A 62 -12.70 22.65 8.58
CA ILE A 62 -11.44 23.37 8.81
C ILE A 62 -10.25 22.69 8.11
N PHE A 63 -10.27 21.36 8.02
CA PHE A 63 -9.21 20.55 7.40
C PHE A 63 -9.39 20.36 5.90
N GLY A 64 -10.46 20.89 5.30
CA GLY A 64 -10.74 20.78 3.87
C GLY A 64 -10.78 19.32 3.42
N PHE A 65 -10.06 18.97 2.34
CA PHE A 65 -10.05 17.61 1.80
C PHE A 65 -9.21 16.60 2.60
N MET A 66 -8.47 17.03 3.62
CA MET A 66 -7.56 16.14 4.37
C MET A 66 -8.29 14.95 5.00
N ASP A 67 -9.48 15.17 5.57
CA ASP A 67 -10.27 14.10 6.19
C ASP A 67 -10.72 13.06 5.14
N VAL A 68 -11.09 13.51 3.94
CA VAL A 68 -11.47 12.62 2.82
C VAL A 68 -10.27 11.80 2.37
N VAL A 69 -9.11 12.44 2.22
CA VAL A 69 -7.84 11.80 1.85
C VAL A 69 -7.46 10.74 2.87
N GLU A 70 -7.49 11.07 4.16
CA GLU A 70 -7.13 10.15 5.24
C GLU A 70 -8.07 8.95 5.31
N ASN A 71 -9.37 9.17 5.25
CA ASN A 71 -10.36 8.10 5.26
C ASN A 71 -10.17 7.14 4.07
N ARG A 72 -9.88 7.66 2.89
CA ARG A 72 -9.63 6.84 1.69
C ARG A 72 -8.33 6.06 1.82
N GLN A 73 -7.27 6.69 2.32
CA GLN A 73 -6.00 6.01 2.60
C GLN A 73 -6.20 4.86 3.59
N GLN A 74 -6.89 5.08 4.70
CA GLN A 74 -7.17 4.05 5.70
C GLN A 74 -7.97 2.87 5.11
N ALA A 75 -8.99 3.16 4.31
CA ALA A 75 -9.80 2.14 3.64
C ALA A 75 -8.96 1.28 2.68
N LEU A 76 -8.10 1.91 1.86
CA LEU A 76 -7.22 1.20 0.92
C LEU A 76 -6.08 0.46 1.63
N HIS A 77 -5.51 1.00 2.71
CA HIS A 77 -4.57 0.26 3.56
C HIS A 77 -5.20 -0.99 4.15
N LYS A 78 -6.43 -0.89 4.68
CA LYS A 78 -7.18 -2.05 5.19
C LYS A 78 -7.41 -3.09 4.10
N ARG A 79 -7.78 -2.65 2.88
CA ARG A 79 -7.92 -3.55 1.71
C ARG A 79 -6.60 -4.22 1.36
N TYR A 80 -5.50 -3.48 1.32
CA TYR A 80 -4.16 -4.01 1.06
C TYR A 80 -3.75 -5.06 2.09
N HIS A 81 -3.90 -4.78 3.39
CA HIS A 81 -3.62 -5.75 4.45
C HIS A 81 -4.48 -7.01 4.32
N LYS A 82 -5.76 -6.87 3.95
CA LYS A 82 -6.64 -8.01 3.69
C LYS A 82 -6.12 -8.87 2.53
N MET A 83 -5.67 -8.26 1.43
CA MET A 83 -5.07 -8.98 0.29
C MET A 83 -3.81 -9.75 0.72
N VAL A 84 -2.89 -9.08 1.42
CA VAL A 84 -1.68 -9.74 1.95
C VAL A 84 -2.03 -10.91 2.85
N TRP A 85 -2.99 -10.73 3.77
CA TRP A 85 -3.43 -11.78 4.70
C TRP A 85 -4.11 -12.96 3.99
N GLN A 86 -4.86 -12.72 2.93
CA GLN A 86 -5.46 -13.77 2.11
C GLN A 86 -4.39 -14.64 1.45
N HIS A 87 -3.37 -14.01 0.84
CA HIS A 87 -2.24 -14.73 0.26
C HIS A 87 -1.42 -15.47 1.32
N PHE A 88 -1.21 -14.85 2.48
CA PHE A 88 -0.48 -15.47 3.59
C PHE A 88 -1.18 -16.75 4.08
N LYS A 89 -2.48 -16.70 4.31
CA LYS A 89 -3.27 -17.90 4.67
C LYS A 89 -3.18 -19.00 3.61
N GLY A 90 -3.04 -18.64 2.34
CA GLY A 90 -2.88 -19.59 1.26
C GLY A 90 -1.63 -20.50 1.35
N PHE A 91 -0.60 -20.09 2.12
CA PHE A 91 0.56 -20.95 2.39
C PHE A 91 0.30 -22.03 3.44
N PHE A 92 -0.78 -21.88 4.20
CA PHE A 92 -1.22 -22.86 5.22
C PHE A 92 -2.35 -23.75 4.72
N THR A 93 -2.65 -23.75 3.42
CA THR A 93 -3.58 -24.68 2.78
C THR A 93 -2.82 -25.80 2.07
N ILE A 94 -3.46 -26.96 1.90
CA ILE A 94 -2.90 -28.09 1.17
C ILE A 94 -2.78 -27.75 -0.33
N PRO A 95 -1.65 -28.07 -1.02
CA PRO A 95 -0.46 -28.79 -0.52
C PRO A 95 0.65 -27.90 0.08
N LYS A 96 0.53 -26.56 0.02
CA LYS A 96 1.60 -25.61 0.39
C LYS A 96 2.03 -25.70 1.85
N ILE A 97 1.12 -26.12 2.74
CA ILE A 97 1.41 -26.26 4.17
C ILE A 97 2.56 -27.22 4.44
N PHE A 98 2.67 -28.32 3.65
CA PHE A 98 3.76 -29.26 3.82
C PHE A 98 5.13 -28.63 3.54
N GLY A 99 5.22 -27.79 2.50
CA GLY A 99 6.44 -27.04 2.23
C GLY A 99 6.78 -26.03 3.31
N THR A 100 5.77 -25.30 3.82
CA THR A 100 5.93 -24.32 4.89
C THR A 100 6.40 -25.00 6.18
N LEU A 101 5.78 -26.13 6.57
CA LEU A 101 6.15 -26.90 7.78
C LEU A 101 7.52 -27.56 7.61
N ALA A 102 7.84 -28.11 6.44
CA ALA A 102 9.15 -28.67 6.18
C ALA A 102 10.25 -27.61 6.29
N PHE A 103 10.06 -26.43 5.70
CA PHE A 103 11.01 -25.32 5.81
C PHE A 103 11.19 -24.88 7.28
N PHE A 104 10.11 -24.67 8.01
CA PHE A 104 10.14 -24.33 9.43
C PHE A 104 10.86 -25.39 10.25
N GLY A 105 10.57 -26.70 10.00
CA GLY A 105 11.21 -27.81 10.70
C GLY A 105 12.72 -27.90 10.42
N ILE A 106 13.14 -27.71 9.16
CA ILE A 106 14.57 -27.70 8.77
C ILE A 106 15.29 -26.56 9.50
N LEU A 107 14.73 -25.35 9.55
CA LEU A 107 15.34 -24.23 10.26
C LEU A 107 15.50 -24.54 11.75
N THR A 108 14.43 -25.02 12.40
CA THR A 108 14.44 -25.36 13.83
C THR A 108 15.46 -26.45 14.13
N GLN A 109 15.46 -27.53 13.36
CA GLN A 109 16.37 -28.64 13.54
C GLN A 109 17.84 -28.22 13.29
N SER A 110 18.09 -27.36 12.32
CA SER A 110 19.42 -26.81 12.09
C SER A 110 19.92 -26.00 13.26
N MET A 111 19.07 -25.15 13.85
CA MET A 111 19.44 -24.34 15.02
C MET A 111 19.76 -25.19 16.25
N LEU A 112 19.11 -26.37 16.40
CA LEU A 112 19.31 -27.23 17.57
C LEU A 112 20.54 -28.13 17.45
N ASN A 113 20.87 -28.61 16.25
CA ASN A 113 21.88 -29.66 16.06
C ASN A 113 23.27 -29.16 15.71
N PHE A 114 23.41 -27.95 15.19
CA PHE A 114 24.71 -27.41 14.77
C PHE A 114 25.15 -26.27 15.66
N GLN A 115 26.32 -26.40 16.28
CA GLN A 115 26.87 -25.44 17.25
C GLN A 115 26.92 -23.98 16.76
N HIS A 116 27.11 -23.77 15.46
CA HIS A 116 27.19 -22.44 14.86
C HIS A 116 25.97 -22.07 13.99
N ALA A 117 24.97 -22.97 13.88
CA ALA A 117 23.83 -22.74 12.96
C ALA A 117 23.02 -21.50 13.35
N TYR A 118 22.90 -21.21 14.64
CA TYR A 118 22.21 -20.02 15.13
C TYR A 118 22.79 -18.72 14.53
N LEU A 119 24.10 -18.53 14.59
CA LEU A 119 24.78 -17.37 14.04
C LEU A 119 24.71 -17.35 12.49
N ILE A 120 24.84 -18.52 11.85
CA ILE A 120 24.75 -18.64 10.39
C ILE A 120 23.35 -18.26 9.92
N ILE A 121 22.30 -18.79 10.56
CA ILE A 121 20.90 -18.51 10.19
C ILE A 121 20.58 -17.03 10.41
N LEU A 122 21.02 -16.41 11.50
CA LEU A 122 20.86 -14.99 11.73
C LEU A 122 21.62 -14.15 10.68
N SER A 123 22.84 -14.53 10.33
CA SER A 123 23.63 -13.83 9.28
C SER A 123 22.93 -13.90 7.92
N LEU A 124 22.40 -15.07 7.55
CA LEU A 124 21.61 -15.26 6.34
C LEU A 124 20.32 -14.43 6.39
N PHE A 125 19.66 -14.38 7.53
CA PHE A 125 18.45 -13.57 7.71
C PHE A 125 18.73 -12.07 7.53
N ILE A 126 19.88 -11.56 8.06
CA ILE A 126 20.33 -10.18 7.82
C ILE A 126 20.51 -9.93 6.32
N LEU A 127 21.23 -10.83 5.63
CA LEU A 127 21.47 -10.71 4.20
C LEU A 127 20.17 -10.69 3.39
N VAL A 128 19.24 -11.60 3.68
CA VAL A 128 17.92 -11.64 3.05
C VAL A 128 17.13 -10.37 3.34
N SER A 129 17.20 -9.85 4.57
CA SER A 129 16.54 -8.59 4.94
C SER A 129 17.09 -7.40 4.14
N ILE A 130 18.42 -7.35 3.93
CA ILE A 130 19.05 -6.32 3.08
C ILE A 130 18.54 -6.43 1.64
N VAL A 131 18.52 -7.65 1.07
CA VAL A 131 17.99 -7.89 -0.28
C VAL A 131 16.52 -7.50 -0.39
N PHE A 132 15.72 -7.81 0.62
CA PHE A 132 14.32 -7.39 0.70
C PHE A 132 14.19 -5.87 0.63
N TRP A 133 14.94 -5.11 1.43
CA TRP A 133 14.90 -3.65 1.44
C TRP A 133 15.37 -3.04 0.13
N ILE A 134 16.41 -3.62 -0.51
CA ILE A 134 16.83 -3.21 -1.86
C ILE A 134 15.70 -3.43 -2.87
N GLY A 135 14.98 -4.55 -2.79
CA GLY A 135 13.82 -4.86 -3.63
C GLY A 135 12.72 -3.81 -3.48
N VAL A 136 12.33 -3.51 -2.24
CA VAL A 136 11.34 -2.47 -1.88
C VAL A 136 11.75 -1.12 -2.47
N PHE A 137 13.00 -0.72 -2.27
CA PHE A 137 13.51 0.56 -2.75
C PHE A 137 13.49 0.66 -4.28
N LYS A 138 13.90 -0.42 -4.98
CA LYS A 138 13.83 -0.48 -6.45
C LYS A 138 12.40 -0.37 -6.96
N MET A 139 11.45 -1.07 -6.32
CA MET A 139 10.03 -1.00 -6.65
C MET A 139 9.46 0.41 -6.45
N SER A 140 9.74 1.03 -5.31
CA SER A 140 9.32 2.40 -5.02
C SER A 140 9.87 3.40 -6.04
N LYS A 141 11.16 3.30 -6.39
CA LYS A 141 11.77 4.13 -7.43
C LYS A 141 11.13 3.92 -8.81
N LYS A 142 10.83 2.66 -9.17
CA LYS A 142 10.16 2.34 -10.42
C LYS A 142 8.78 3.00 -10.49
N ASN A 143 7.97 2.85 -9.43
CA ASN A 143 6.66 3.49 -9.33
C ASN A 143 6.73 5.02 -9.43
N GLN A 144 7.72 5.65 -8.75
CA GLN A 144 7.92 7.10 -8.86
C GLN A 144 8.26 7.56 -10.29
N LYS A 145 9.08 6.79 -11.02
CA LYS A 145 9.39 7.08 -12.43
C LYS A 145 8.14 6.98 -13.32
N GLU A 146 7.36 5.91 -13.17
CA GLU A 146 6.12 5.71 -13.91
C GLU A 146 5.10 6.82 -13.62
N THR A 147 4.96 7.23 -12.35
CA THR A 147 4.11 8.36 -11.95
C THR A 147 4.56 9.68 -12.59
N LYS A 148 5.89 9.92 -12.68
CA LYS A 148 6.40 11.14 -13.33
C LYS A 148 6.15 11.15 -14.85
N ILE A 149 6.21 10.00 -15.50
CA ILE A 149 5.95 9.88 -16.94
C ILE A 149 4.46 10.02 -17.25
N SER A 150 3.60 9.35 -16.47
CA SER A 150 2.13 9.39 -16.67
C SER A 150 1.48 10.68 -16.17
N GLY A 151 2.15 11.44 -15.30
CA GLY A 151 1.58 12.60 -14.62
C GLY A 151 0.47 12.27 -13.62
N ARG A 152 0.12 10.98 -13.44
CA ARG A 152 -1.00 10.51 -12.61
C ARG A 152 -0.50 9.59 -11.51
N LYS A 153 -0.82 9.93 -10.27
CA LYS A 153 -0.47 9.14 -9.07
C LYS A 153 -1.73 8.46 -8.56
N TRP A 154 -1.72 7.13 -8.51
CA TRP A 154 -2.84 6.33 -8.02
C TRP A 154 -2.61 5.89 -6.58
N LEU A 155 -3.59 6.07 -5.70
CA LEU A 155 -3.40 5.81 -4.27
C LEU A 155 -3.13 4.33 -3.97
N LEU A 156 -3.92 3.41 -4.52
CA LEU A 156 -3.67 1.98 -4.31
C LEU A 156 -2.32 1.53 -4.88
N LYS A 157 -1.92 2.06 -6.05
CA LYS A 157 -0.61 1.77 -6.64
C LYS A 157 0.51 2.27 -5.74
N ASP A 158 0.37 3.47 -5.20
CA ASP A 158 1.34 4.05 -4.26
C ASP A 158 1.45 3.19 -2.97
N ILE A 159 0.34 2.70 -2.44
CA ILE A 159 0.31 1.80 -1.28
C ILE A 159 1.02 0.48 -1.60
N ILE A 160 0.73 -0.16 -2.75
CA ILE A 160 1.35 -1.43 -3.16
C ILE A 160 2.88 -1.29 -3.29
N PHE A 161 3.37 -0.21 -3.89
CA PHE A 161 4.78 -0.06 -4.23
C PHE A 161 5.61 0.74 -3.21
N ARG A 162 4.99 1.42 -2.23
CA ARG A 162 5.68 2.20 -1.19
C ARG A 162 6.01 1.44 0.08
N LEU A 163 5.29 0.38 0.41
CA LEU A 163 5.58 -0.60 1.47
C LEU A 163 5.91 -0.08 2.87
N GLY A 164 5.33 1.03 3.29
CA GLY A 164 5.56 1.53 4.64
C GLY A 164 5.10 0.63 5.80
N SER A 165 4.13 -0.26 5.55
CA SER A 165 3.40 -0.96 6.62
C SER A 165 4.09 -2.20 7.19
N PHE A 166 5.08 -2.80 6.50
CA PHE A 166 5.73 -4.05 6.95
C PHE A 166 7.17 -3.88 7.47
N SER A 167 7.66 -2.65 7.55
CA SER A 167 9.03 -2.37 8.00
C SER A 167 9.33 -2.88 9.42
N GLY A 168 8.36 -2.80 10.33
CA GLY A 168 8.52 -3.23 11.71
C GLY A 168 8.77 -4.73 11.87
N PHE A 169 8.23 -5.57 10.98
CA PHE A 169 8.42 -7.02 11.06
C PHE A 169 9.86 -7.48 10.87
N THR A 170 10.71 -6.69 10.21
CA THR A 170 12.12 -7.01 10.00
C THR A 170 12.90 -7.11 11.31
N PHE A 171 12.52 -6.31 12.31
CA PHE A 171 13.25 -6.24 13.58
C PHE A 171 12.86 -7.33 14.58
N LEU A 172 11.69 -7.96 14.43
CA LEU A 172 11.19 -8.94 15.40
C LEU A 172 12.13 -10.15 15.60
N PRO A 173 12.60 -10.85 14.53
CA PRO A 173 13.52 -11.99 14.74
C PRO A 173 14.81 -11.60 15.44
N PHE A 174 15.34 -10.40 15.20
CA PHE A 174 16.54 -9.89 15.88
C PHE A 174 16.28 -9.63 17.36
N GLN A 175 15.14 -8.99 17.67
CA GLN A 175 14.82 -8.65 19.04
C GLN A 175 14.66 -9.92 19.91
N PHE A 176 14.02 -10.96 19.37
CA PHE A 176 13.92 -12.24 20.04
C PHE A 176 15.28 -12.96 20.13
N ALA A 177 16.10 -12.89 19.06
CA ALA A 177 17.41 -13.52 19.05
C ALA A 177 18.37 -12.91 20.08
N LEU A 178 18.26 -11.62 20.37
CA LEU A 178 19.11 -10.93 21.35
C LEU A 178 18.67 -11.13 22.81
N HIS A 179 17.39 -11.41 23.05
CA HIS A 179 16.83 -11.44 24.39
C HIS A 179 16.47 -12.84 24.92
N LEU A 180 16.44 -13.85 24.04
CA LEU A 180 16.15 -15.22 24.44
C LEU A 180 17.47 -16.01 24.62
N GLU A 181 17.55 -16.76 25.70
CA GLU A 181 18.62 -17.74 25.89
C GLU A 181 18.56 -18.82 24.79
N GLN A 182 19.73 -19.31 24.38
CA GLN A 182 19.82 -20.36 23.36
C GLN A 182 19.24 -21.66 23.89
N GLY A 183 18.23 -22.19 23.19
CA GLY A 183 17.54 -23.41 23.58
C GLY A 183 16.40 -23.76 22.61
N ILE A 184 15.65 -24.78 22.93
CA ILE A 184 14.55 -25.27 22.10
C ILE A 184 13.50 -24.18 21.85
N GLN A 185 13.13 -23.43 22.89
CA GLN A 185 12.11 -22.39 22.78
C GLN A 185 12.54 -21.26 21.85
N SER A 186 13.78 -20.75 22.01
CA SER A 186 14.32 -19.71 21.13
C SER A 186 14.44 -20.17 19.68
N ALA A 187 14.91 -21.41 19.46
CA ALA A 187 15.01 -21.99 18.12
C ALA A 187 13.64 -22.06 17.42
N VAL A 188 12.60 -22.52 18.13
CA VAL A 188 11.22 -22.61 17.59
C VAL A 188 10.68 -21.21 17.28
N ILE A 189 10.78 -20.26 18.21
CA ILE A 189 10.24 -18.91 18.03
C ILE A 189 10.94 -18.19 16.87
N ILE A 190 12.27 -18.23 16.83
CA ILE A 190 13.04 -17.53 15.79
C ILE A 190 12.80 -18.15 14.42
N SER A 191 12.79 -19.47 14.31
CA SER A 191 12.47 -20.16 13.05
C SER A 191 11.08 -19.83 12.55
N PHE A 192 10.09 -19.73 13.46
CA PHE A 192 8.72 -19.31 13.11
C PHE A 192 8.69 -17.88 12.60
N LEU A 193 9.35 -16.93 13.28
CA LEU A 193 9.40 -15.53 12.86
C LEU A 193 10.11 -15.35 11.52
N ILE A 194 11.22 -16.07 11.29
CA ILE A 194 11.94 -16.06 10.01
C ILE A 194 11.05 -16.61 8.90
N THR A 195 10.36 -17.73 9.13
CA THR A 195 9.45 -18.33 8.15
C THR A 195 8.33 -17.37 7.79
N CYS A 196 7.67 -16.76 8.77
CA CYS A 196 6.62 -15.76 8.53
C CYS A 196 7.16 -14.54 7.77
N TYR A 197 8.35 -14.04 8.12
CA TYR A 197 8.99 -12.93 7.43
C TYR A 197 9.27 -13.22 5.96
N LEU A 198 9.82 -14.40 5.66
CA LEU A 198 10.11 -14.80 4.28
C LEU A 198 8.84 -14.97 3.45
N LEU A 199 7.78 -15.55 4.02
CA LEU A 199 6.48 -15.67 3.37
C LEU A 199 5.87 -14.30 3.07
N LEU A 200 5.86 -13.41 4.06
CA LEU A 200 5.37 -12.04 3.88
C LEU A 200 6.20 -11.28 2.84
N GLY A 201 7.54 -11.40 2.90
CA GLY A 201 8.44 -10.81 1.93
C GLY A 201 8.16 -11.28 0.49
N TYR A 202 7.93 -12.58 0.31
CA TYR A 202 7.58 -13.14 -1.00
C TYR A 202 6.22 -12.62 -1.51
N ILE A 203 5.21 -12.55 -0.64
CA ILE A 203 3.89 -12.01 -0.98
C ILE A 203 4.02 -10.56 -1.43
N VAL A 204 4.71 -9.75 -0.65
CA VAL A 204 4.81 -8.31 -0.83
C VAL A 204 5.70 -7.91 -2.02
N LEU A 205 6.80 -8.64 -2.26
CA LEU A 205 7.72 -8.32 -3.36
C LEU A 205 7.37 -9.00 -4.68
N VAL A 206 6.66 -10.12 -4.63
CA VAL A 206 6.41 -10.93 -5.83
C VAL A 206 4.92 -11.05 -6.13
N ILE A 207 4.12 -11.59 -5.20
CA ILE A 207 2.73 -11.92 -5.48
C ILE A 207 1.87 -10.66 -5.69
N ILE A 208 1.90 -9.72 -4.75
CA ILE A 208 1.07 -8.51 -4.84
C ILE A 208 1.46 -7.64 -6.04
N PRO A 209 2.76 -7.36 -6.30
CA PRO A 209 3.15 -6.58 -7.47
C PRO A 209 2.83 -7.25 -8.81
N SER A 210 2.90 -8.59 -8.90
CA SER A 210 2.54 -9.30 -10.12
C SER A 210 1.04 -9.21 -10.45
N LYS A 211 0.20 -8.95 -9.45
CA LYS A 211 -1.25 -8.78 -9.58
C LYS A 211 -1.70 -7.32 -9.46
N ALA A 212 -0.76 -6.38 -9.39
CA ALA A 212 -1.08 -4.98 -9.13
C ALA A 212 -2.03 -4.39 -10.18
N GLU A 213 -1.84 -4.73 -11.47
CA GLU A 213 -2.73 -4.26 -12.54
C GLU A 213 -4.16 -4.80 -12.40
N GLU A 214 -4.32 -6.06 -12.01
CA GLU A 214 -5.63 -6.66 -11.75
C GLU A 214 -6.35 -5.90 -10.62
N TYR A 215 -5.66 -5.68 -9.50
CA TYR A 215 -6.21 -4.94 -8.37
C TYR A 215 -6.53 -3.48 -8.69
N LEU A 216 -5.72 -2.83 -9.53
CA LEU A 216 -5.97 -1.45 -9.98
C LEU A 216 -7.20 -1.38 -10.88
N LYS A 217 -7.34 -2.30 -11.84
CA LYS A 217 -8.51 -2.39 -12.73
C LYS A 217 -9.81 -2.66 -11.99
N GLU A 218 -9.76 -3.51 -10.95
CA GLU A 218 -10.91 -3.77 -10.08
C GLU A 218 -11.29 -2.57 -9.21
N THR A 219 -10.29 -1.75 -8.82
CA THR A 219 -10.52 -0.62 -7.90
C THR A 219 -10.92 0.64 -8.65
N TYR A 220 -10.36 0.84 -9.83
CA TYR A 220 -10.50 2.06 -10.63
C TYR A 220 -10.93 1.71 -12.04
N PRO A 221 -12.22 1.85 -12.40
CA PRO A 221 -12.70 1.63 -13.78
C PRO A 221 -11.94 2.47 -14.81
N GLU A 222 -11.57 3.70 -14.43
CA GLU A 222 -10.85 4.66 -15.29
C GLU A 222 -9.41 4.21 -15.62
N TYR A 223 -8.84 3.31 -14.82
CA TYR A 223 -7.51 2.76 -15.07
C TYR A 223 -7.45 1.95 -16.38
N ASN A 224 -8.58 1.39 -16.81
CA ASN A 224 -8.69 0.64 -18.07
C ASN A 224 -8.51 1.52 -19.31
N PHE A 225 -8.84 2.82 -19.23
CA PHE A 225 -8.77 3.77 -20.35
C PHE A 225 -7.39 4.41 -20.53
N GLN A 226 -6.43 4.15 -19.62
CA GLN A 226 -5.09 4.74 -19.71
C GLN A 226 -4.13 4.02 -20.67
N ASN A 227 -4.42 2.77 -21.01
CA ASN A 227 -3.55 1.91 -21.82
C ASN A 227 -4.08 1.72 -23.25
N GLN A 228 -5.03 2.56 -23.66
CA GLN A 228 -5.45 2.70 -25.04
C GLN A 228 -4.89 4.00 -25.65
#